data_69a8bc3e64e7392b2bbc4dcfd0f5d91c
#
_entry.id   69a8bc3e64e7392b2bbc4dcfd0f5d91c
#
_cell.length_a   1.000
_cell.length_b   1.000
_cell.length_c   1.000
_cell.angle_alpha   90.00
_cell.angle_beta   90.00
_cell.angle_gamma   90.00
#
_symmetry.space_group_name_H-M   'P 1'
#
loop_
_entity.id
_entity.type
_entity.pdbx_description
1 polymer ?
#
loop_
_entity_poly.entity_id
_entity_poly.type
_entity_poly.pdbx_seq_one_letter_code
_entity_poly.pdbx_strand_id
1 'polypeptide(L)'
;IRAIKRTTGRKPNVCAISGDVWEVLSEHPKVLEKIKYVSTAVLTPEDFARLVKIDKVIIGEAVYEESGELKDIWSKAIVLAYVAPPSKEKKQNIYEPSYGYTVRRKNGLYVDTYTEVGGKVELVRTTDIHKPYIVGKAAGYLIKGCI
;
A
#
# COMPACT_ATOMS: atom_id res chain seq x y z
N ILE A 1 10.96 -2.41 -12.20
CA ILE A 1 9.96 -2.58 -13.26
C ILE A 1 10.33 -3.71 -14.21
N ARG A 2 11.53 -3.68 -14.85
CA ARG A 2 11.94 -4.71 -15.82
C ARG A 2 12.01 -6.13 -15.21
N ALA A 3 12.45 -6.27 -13.96
CA ALA A 3 12.53 -7.56 -13.28
C ALA A 3 11.14 -8.22 -13.20
N ILE A 4 10.15 -7.51 -12.65
CA ILE A 4 8.77 -8.03 -12.55
C ILE A 4 8.19 -8.36 -13.92
N LYS A 5 8.41 -7.49 -14.93
CA LYS A 5 7.91 -7.75 -16.29
C LYS A 5 8.51 -9.01 -16.90
N ARG A 6 9.79 -9.31 -16.63
CA ARG A 6 10.44 -10.53 -17.15
C ARG A 6 9.91 -11.80 -16.50
N THR A 7 9.49 -11.73 -15.24
CA THR A 7 9.02 -12.89 -14.47
C THR A 7 7.53 -13.16 -14.69
N THR A 8 6.72 -12.09 -14.76
CA THR A 8 5.25 -12.24 -14.78
C THR A 8 4.60 -11.84 -16.12
N GLY A 9 5.36 -11.27 -17.05
CA GLY A 9 4.83 -10.67 -18.27
C GLY A 9 4.09 -9.35 -18.08
N ARG A 10 3.85 -8.92 -16.82
CA ARG A 10 3.08 -7.71 -16.47
C ARG A 10 3.96 -6.64 -15.84
N LYS A 11 3.61 -5.38 -16.08
CA LYS A 11 4.28 -4.25 -15.41
C LYS A 11 3.67 -4.05 -14.02
N PRO A 12 4.48 -3.69 -12.99
CA PRO A 12 3.95 -3.27 -11.71
C PRO A 12 3.10 -2.01 -11.88
N ASN A 13 2.00 -1.93 -11.18
CA ASN A 13 1.08 -0.81 -11.20
C ASN A 13 0.98 -0.08 -9.85
N VAL A 14 1.52 -0.67 -8.79
CA VAL A 14 1.56 -0.08 -7.45
C VAL A 14 3.01 0.02 -6.98
N CYS A 15 3.34 1.17 -6.39
CA CYS A 15 4.60 1.39 -5.69
C CYS A 15 4.27 1.84 -4.27
N ALA A 16 4.77 1.14 -3.27
CA ALA A 16 4.72 1.57 -1.88
C ALA A 16 6.13 2.00 -1.46
N ILE A 17 6.24 3.16 -0.83
CA ILE A 17 7.51 3.79 -0.43
C ILE A 17 7.40 4.12 1.04
N SER A 18 8.44 3.83 1.84
CA SER A 18 8.50 4.28 3.24
C SER A 18 8.69 5.80 3.33
N GLY A 19 8.17 6.41 4.41
CA GLY A 19 8.19 7.86 4.61
C GLY A 19 9.58 8.46 4.53
N ASP A 20 10.54 7.86 5.21
CA ASP A 20 11.95 8.25 5.21
C ASP A 20 12.58 8.27 3.80
N VAL A 21 12.30 7.25 3.00
CA VAL A 21 12.77 7.19 1.59
C VAL A 21 12.06 8.24 0.74
N TRP A 22 10.78 8.49 1.01
CA TRP A 22 10.02 9.51 0.29
C TRP A 22 10.58 10.91 0.51
N GLU A 23 10.94 11.26 1.75
CA GLU A 23 11.57 12.55 2.09
C GLU A 23 12.84 12.77 1.26
N VAL A 24 13.78 11.82 1.32
CA VAL A 24 15.04 11.90 0.55
C VAL A 24 14.79 11.94 -0.95
N LEU A 25 13.79 11.21 -1.44
CA LEU A 25 13.48 11.14 -2.86
C LEU A 25 12.84 12.44 -3.38
N SER A 26 12.02 13.10 -2.55
CA SER A 26 11.37 14.38 -2.88
C SER A 26 12.35 15.54 -3.01
N GLU A 27 13.47 15.48 -2.30
CA GLU A 27 14.53 16.48 -2.32
C GLU A 27 15.66 16.16 -3.32
N HIS A 28 15.61 14.97 -3.93
CA HIS A 28 16.71 14.50 -4.77
C HIS A 28 16.86 15.33 -6.06
N PRO A 29 18.02 15.95 -6.34
CA PRO A 29 18.20 16.89 -7.46
C PRO A 29 17.80 16.33 -8.82
N LYS A 30 18.15 15.05 -9.10
CA LYS A 30 17.81 14.40 -10.38
C LYS A 30 16.31 14.16 -10.57
N VAL A 31 15.54 14.08 -9.48
CA VAL A 31 14.08 13.95 -9.53
C VAL A 31 13.47 15.32 -9.78
N LEU A 32 13.91 16.32 -9.02
CA LEU A 32 13.47 17.70 -9.17
C LEU A 32 13.76 18.25 -10.56
N GLU A 33 14.94 17.97 -11.12
CA GLU A 33 15.31 18.39 -12.49
C GLU A 33 14.33 17.85 -13.54
N LYS A 34 13.87 16.62 -13.41
CA LYS A 34 12.89 16.03 -14.35
C LYS A 34 11.49 16.63 -14.23
N ILE A 35 11.14 17.15 -13.08
CA ILE A 35 9.81 17.69 -12.79
C ILE A 35 9.75 19.18 -13.05
N LYS A 36 10.89 19.88 -13.01
CA LYS A 36 11.01 21.33 -13.15
C LYS A 36 10.21 21.94 -14.30
N TYR A 37 10.00 21.18 -15.38
CA TYR A 37 9.27 21.63 -16.57
C TYR A 37 7.83 21.12 -16.66
N VAL A 38 7.38 20.28 -15.71
CA VAL A 38 6.11 19.57 -15.82
C VAL A 38 5.14 19.92 -14.69
N SER A 39 5.63 20.33 -13.52
CA SER A 39 4.80 20.54 -12.34
C SER A 39 5.29 21.71 -11.48
N THR A 40 4.43 22.12 -10.55
CA THR A 40 4.71 23.07 -9.47
C THR A 40 5.88 22.61 -8.59
N ALA A 41 6.49 23.54 -7.87
CA ALA A 41 7.75 23.38 -7.13
C ALA A 41 7.83 22.23 -6.10
N VAL A 42 6.74 21.52 -5.81
CA VAL A 42 6.67 20.42 -4.82
C VAL A 42 6.32 19.12 -5.52
N LEU A 43 7.13 18.07 -5.27
CA LEU A 43 6.88 16.73 -5.79
C LEU A 43 5.71 16.08 -5.05
N THR A 44 4.64 15.78 -5.76
CA THR A 44 3.53 14.97 -5.23
C THR A 44 3.71 13.49 -5.55
N PRO A 45 3.09 12.56 -4.79
CA PRO A 45 3.11 11.13 -5.10
C PRO A 45 2.55 10.83 -6.50
N GLU A 46 1.58 11.62 -6.97
CA GLU A 46 0.98 11.49 -8.30
C GLU A 46 1.95 11.89 -9.41
N ASP A 47 2.74 12.96 -9.20
CA ASP A 47 3.75 13.40 -10.18
C ASP A 47 4.88 12.38 -10.28
N PHE A 48 5.27 11.80 -9.12
CA PHE A 48 6.23 10.71 -9.09
C PHE A 48 5.68 9.46 -9.79
N ALA A 49 4.42 9.12 -9.59
CA ALA A 49 3.76 8.01 -10.28
C ALA A 49 3.82 8.18 -11.81
N ARG A 50 3.54 9.39 -12.31
CA ARG A 50 3.64 9.74 -13.73
C ARG A 50 5.08 9.63 -14.24
N LEU A 51 6.06 10.12 -13.46
CA LEU A 51 7.48 10.07 -13.81
C LEU A 51 7.97 8.62 -13.98
N VAL A 52 7.57 7.73 -13.08
CA VAL A 52 7.99 6.31 -13.08
C VAL A 52 7.07 5.45 -13.97
N LYS A 53 5.96 6.00 -14.45
CA LYS A 53 4.93 5.31 -15.25
C LYS A 53 4.31 4.13 -14.51
N ILE A 54 3.88 4.41 -13.27
CA ILE A 54 3.16 3.50 -12.36
C ILE A 54 1.81 4.15 -12.06
N ASP A 55 0.76 3.35 -11.89
CA ASP A 55 -0.59 3.88 -11.74
C ASP A 55 -0.82 4.51 -10.35
N LYS A 56 -0.21 3.93 -9.31
CA LYS A 56 -0.40 4.39 -7.93
C LYS A 56 0.88 4.33 -7.12
N VAL A 57 1.18 5.41 -6.41
CA VAL A 57 2.22 5.49 -5.37
C VAL A 57 1.54 5.66 -4.02
N ILE A 58 2.00 4.92 -3.03
CA ILE A 58 1.51 4.93 -1.65
C ILE A 58 2.71 5.18 -0.74
N ILE A 59 2.58 6.12 0.19
CA ILE A 59 3.60 6.41 1.19
C ILE A 59 3.17 5.72 2.49
N GLY A 60 4.09 4.99 3.10
CA GLY A 60 3.89 4.30 4.36
C GLY A 60 4.49 5.11 5.51
N GLU A 61 3.63 5.76 6.32
CA GLU A 61 4.00 6.64 7.44
C GLU A 61 3.49 6.09 8.79
N ALA A 62 3.14 4.81 8.84
CA ALA A 62 2.61 4.22 10.05
C ALA A 62 3.74 4.02 11.09
N VAL A 63 3.46 4.41 12.32
CA VAL A 63 4.37 4.30 13.46
C VAL A 63 3.80 3.37 14.53
N TYR A 64 4.68 2.82 15.36
CA TYR A 64 4.31 2.09 16.56
C TYR A 64 5.14 2.57 17.74
N GLU A 65 4.61 2.39 18.93
CA GLU A 65 5.31 2.72 20.17
C GLU A 65 6.08 1.52 20.70
N GLU A 66 7.37 1.71 20.94
CA GLU A 66 8.23 0.75 21.61
C GLU A 66 9.03 1.44 22.72
N SER A 67 8.79 1.04 23.96
CA SER A 67 9.50 1.60 25.14
C SER A 67 9.36 3.12 25.33
N GLY A 68 8.22 3.71 24.93
CA GLY A 68 7.95 5.14 25.02
C GLY A 68 8.49 5.96 23.84
N GLU A 69 9.08 5.32 22.83
CA GLU A 69 9.53 5.97 21.59
C GLU A 69 8.67 5.51 20.40
N LEU A 70 8.32 6.47 19.54
CA LEU A 70 7.63 6.17 18.28
C LEU A 70 8.64 5.75 17.23
N LYS A 71 8.41 4.58 16.62
CA LYS A 71 9.24 4.01 15.55
C LYS A 71 8.41 3.74 14.32
N ASP A 72 9.00 3.91 13.15
CA ASP A 72 8.34 3.56 11.89
C ASP A 72 8.16 2.04 11.80
N ILE A 73 6.95 1.61 11.45
CA ILE A 73 6.66 0.20 11.16
C ILE A 73 7.46 -0.27 9.95
N TRP A 74 7.68 0.63 9.00
CA TRP A 74 8.30 0.31 7.73
C TRP A 74 9.24 1.44 7.29
N SER A 75 10.53 1.16 7.21
CA SER A 75 11.57 2.12 6.88
C SER A 75 12.54 1.58 5.81
N LYS A 76 13.25 2.48 5.14
CA LYS A 76 14.34 2.22 4.19
C LYS A 76 14.00 1.22 3.07
N ALA A 77 12.73 1.22 2.65
CA ALA A 77 12.26 0.24 1.69
C ALA A 77 11.29 0.81 0.65
N ILE A 78 11.33 0.22 -0.54
CA ILE A 78 10.38 0.45 -1.63
C ILE A 78 9.86 -0.90 -2.10
N VAL A 79 8.54 -1.04 -2.23
CA VAL A 79 7.91 -2.22 -2.82
C VAL A 79 7.24 -1.84 -4.13
N LEU A 80 7.61 -2.53 -5.19
CA LEU A 80 6.92 -2.49 -6.47
C LEU A 80 6.08 -3.74 -6.60
N ALA A 81 4.80 -3.60 -6.90
CA ALA A 81 3.90 -4.74 -7.02
C ALA A 81 2.96 -4.59 -8.22
N TYR A 82 2.61 -5.73 -8.80
CA TYR A 82 1.46 -5.82 -9.68
C TYR A 82 0.26 -6.28 -8.86
N VAL A 83 -0.77 -5.45 -8.81
CA VAL A 83 -2.04 -5.72 -8.15
C VAL A 83 -3.11 -5.77 -9.23
N ALA A 84 -3.90 -6.85 -9.25
CA ALA A 84 -4.98 -6.99 -10.21
C ALA A 84 -5.98 -5.83 -10.05
N PRO A 85 -6.26 -5.05 -11.09
CA PRO A 85 -7.22 -3.95 -11.01
C PRO A 85 -8.63 -4.51 -10.76
N PRO A 86 -9.46 -3.81 -9.97
CA PRO A 86 -10.85 -4.22 -9.79
C PRO A 86 -11.56 -4.17 -11.14
N SER A 87 -12.15 -5.29 -11.55
CA SER A 87 -12.97 -5.34 -12.76
C SER A 87 -14.28 -4.58 -12.53
N LYS A 88 -14.68 -3.74 -13.51
CA LYS A 88 -15.95 -3.00 -13.45
C LYS A 88 -17.16 -3.93 -13.41
N GLU A 89 -17.06 -5.13 -13.96
CA GLU A 89 -18.14 -6.11 -14.07
C GLU A 89 -18.16 -7.17 -12.97
N LYS A 90 -17.00 -7.46 -12.37
CA LYS A 90 -16.87 -8.48 -11.31
C LYS A 90 -16.10 -7.90 -10.15
N LYS A 91 -16.78 -7.73 -9.03
CA LYS A 91 -16.15 -7.41 -7.74
C LYS A 91 -15.09 -8.48 -7.43
N GLN A 92 -13.83 -8.20 -7.76
CA GLN A 92 -12.64 -9.03 -7.50
C GLN A 92 -12.61 -10.38 -8.22
N ASN A 93 -11.78 -10.48 -9.23
CA ASN A 93 -11.45 -11.75 -9.85
C ASN A 93 -10.30 -12.40 -9.07
N ILE A 94 -10.63 -13.30 -8.14
CA ILE A 94 -9.67 -14.07 -7.33
C ILE A 94 -8.70 -14.88 -8.20
N TYR A 95 -9.08 -15.19 -9.42
CA TYR A 95 -8.27 -15.96 -10.37
C TYR A 95 -7.28 -15.11 -11.17
N GLU A 96 -7.33 -13.78 -11.06
CA GLU A 96 -6.37 -12.93 -11.75
C GLU A 96 -5.05 -12.90 -10.97
N PRO A 97 -3.88 -13.14 -11.63
CA PRO A 97 -2.60 -13.11 -10.95
C PRO A 97 -2.36 -11.72 -10.35
N SER A 98 -2.07 -11.70 -9.05
CA SER A 98 -1.79 -10.49 -8.27
C SER A 98 -0.70 -10.77 -7.26
N TYR A 99 0.01 -9.75 -6.81
CA TYR A 99 0.99 -9.87 -5.73
C TYR A 99 0.36 -10.39 -4.44
N GLY A 100 -0.82 -9.85 -4.09
CA GLY A 100 -1.52 -10.26 -2.89
C GLY A 100 -2.99 -9.91 -2.92
N TYR A 101 -3.72 -10.52 -1.99
CA TYR A 101 -5.14 -10.28 -1.74
C TYR A 101 -5.39 -10.14 -0.24
N THR A 102 -6.34 -9.30 0.10
CA THR A 102 -6.90 -9.29 1.45
C THR A 102 -8.20 -10.09 1.45
N VAL A 103 -8.18 -11.22 2.13
CA VAL A 103 -9.38 -12.04 2.33
C VAL A 103 -10.16 -11.46 3.49
N ARG A 104 -11.45 -11.23 3.31
CA ARG A 104 -12.35 -10.70 4.32
C ARG A 104 -13.55 -11.63 4.46
N ARG A 105 -14.10 -11.73 5.66
CA ARG A 105 -15.34 -12.49 5.91
C ARG A 105 -16.46 -11.96 5.01
N LYS A 106 -17.28 -12.87 4.45
CA LYS A 106 -18.32 -12.54 3.45
C LYS A 106 -19.27 -11.42 3.89
N ASN A 107 -19.61 -11.34 5.16
CA ASN A 107 -20.51 -10.32 5.70
C ASN A 107 -19.80 -9.00 6.07
N GLY A 108 -18.48 -8.88 5.82
CA GLY A 108 -17.72 -7.66 6.09
C GLY A 108 -17.68 -7.29 7.57
N LEU A 109 -17.89 -6.01 7.82
CA LEU A 109 -18.01 -5.45 9.16
C LEU A 109 -19.33 -5.90 9.78
N TYR A 110 -19.25 -6.48 10.97
CA TYR A 110 -20.43 -6.89 11.75
C TYR A 110 -20.48 -6.06 13.04
N VAL A 111 -21.62 -5.44 13.28
CA VAL A 111 -21.89 -4.67 14.50
C VAL A 111 -23.04 -5.33 15.24
N ASP A 112 -22.80 -5.72 16.47
CA ASP A 112 -23.81 -6.23 17.37
C ASP A 112 -23.85 -5.39 18.65
N THR A 113 -25.06 -5.20 19.15
CA THR A 113 -25.32 -4.55 20.42
C THR A 113 -25.92 -5.55 21.38
N TYR A 114 -25.50 -5.52 22.64
CA TYR A 114 -26.07 -6.30 23.70
C TYR A 114 -26.06 -5.54 25.02
N THR A 115 -27.06 -5.77 25.84
CA THR A 115 -27.21 -5.13 27.13
C THR A 115 -26.59 -6.01 28.20
N GLU A 116 -25.80 -5.40 29.07
CA GLU A 116 -25.23 -6.11 30.23
C GLU A 116 -26.31 -6.53 31.21
N VAL A 117 -26.02 -7.60 31.98
CA VAL A 117 -26.90 -8.09 33.04
C VAL A 117 -27.17 -6.98 34.05
N GLY A 118 -28.44 -6.51 34.10
CA GLY A 118 -28.85 -5.34 34.90
C GLY A 118 -29.39 -4.16 34.08
N GLY A 119 -29.30 -4.20 32.78
CA GLY A 119 -29.97 -3.27 31.83
C GLY A 119 -29.49 -1.82 31.81
N LYS A 120 -28.39 -1.51 32.51
CA LYS A 120 -27.89 -0.12 32.64
C LYS A 120 -26.82 0.25 31.62
N VAL A 121 -26.17 -0.73 31.00
CA VAL A 121 -25.07 -0.51 30.06
C VAL A 121 -25.39 -1.22 28.76
N GLU A 122 -25.35 -0.51 27.66
CA GLU A 122 -25.43 -1.04 26.30
C GLU A 122 -24.02 -1.13 25.73
N LEU A 123 -23.62 -2.32 25.32
CA LEU A 123 -22.32 -2.60 24.75
C LEU A 123 -22.45 -2.76 23.23
N VAL A 124 -21.67 -1.99 22.49
CA VAL A 124 -21.60 -2.05 21.03
C VAL A 124 -20.29 -2.74 20.64
N ARG A 125 -20.38 -3.89 19.99
CA ARG A 125 -19.22 -4.62 19.50
C ARG A 125 -19.13 -4.56 17.97
N THR A 126 -18.02 -4.06 17.49
CA THR A 126 -17.70 -4.06 16.07
C THR A 126 -16.67 -5.14 15.78
N THR A 127 -16.98 -6.04 14.85
CA THR A 127 -16.11 -7.14 14.45
C THR A 127 -15.76 -7.03 12.97
N ASP A 128 -14.47 -6.91 12.66
CA ASP A 128 -13.93 -7.00 11.29
C ASP A 128 -12.88 -8.10 11.22
N ILE A 129 -13.15 -9.11 10.40
CA ILE A 129 -12.23 -10.25 10.22
C ILE A 129 -11.68 -10.20 8.81
N HIS A 130 -10.41 -9.84 8.70
CA HIS A 130 -9.69 -9.84 7.43
C HIS A 130 -8.25 -10.33 7.62
N LYS A 131 -7.67 -10.87 6.55
CA LYS A 131 -6.29 -11.31 6.53
C LYS A 131 -5.65 -11.04 5.17
N PRO A 132 -4.52 -10.31 5.12
CA PRO A 132 -3.75 -10.15 3.91
C PRO A 132 -2.92 -11.41 3.62
N TYR A 133 -2.86 -11.80 2.35
CA TYR A 133 -2.04 -12.92 1.85
C TYR A 133 -1.23 -12.47 0.66
N ILE A 134 0.05 -12.85 0.65
CA ILE A 134 0.90 -12.75 -0.54
C ILE A 134 0.69 -14.03 -1.35
N VAL A 135 0.13 -13.88 -2.55
CA VAL A 135 -0.19 -15.01 -3.43
C VAL A 135 0.89 -15.19 -4.51
N GLY A 136 1.26 -14.11 -5.16
CA GLY A 136 2.22 -14.12 -6.24
C GLY A 136 3.50 -13.37 -5.90
N LYS A 137 4.44 -13.99 -5.17
CA LYS A 137 5.72 -13.34 -4.80
C LYS A 137 6.49 -12.79 -6.01
N ALA A 138 6.41 -13.47 -7.15
CA ALA A 138 7.05 -13.06 -8.40
C ALA A 138 6.48 -11.76 -8.99
N ALA A 139 5.26 -11.37 -8.62
CA ALA A 139 4.61 -10.13 -9.03
C ALA A 139 5.01 -8.92 -8.17
N GLY A 140 5.87 -9.12 -7.17
CA GLY A 140 6.42 -8.07 -6.32
C GLY A 140 7.94 -8.00 -6.39
N TYR A 141 8.48 -6.82 -6.06
CA TYR A 141 9.91 -6.58 -5.95
C TYR A 141 10.18 -5.63 -4.79
N LEU A 142 10.98 -6.07 -3.84
CA LEU A 142 11.36 -5.30 -2.67
C LEU A 142 12.78 -4.75 -2.86
N ILE A 143 12.95 -3.46 -2.67
CA ILE A 143 14.23 -2.76 -2.61
C ILE A 143 14.43 -2.34 -1.15
N LYS A 144 15.53 -2.77 -0.54
CA LYS A 144 15.91 -2.44 0.85
C LYS A 144 17.17 -1.59 0.86
N GLY A 145 17.33 -0.80 1.93
CA GLY A 145 18.53 0.01 2.10
C GLY A 145 18.65 1.09 1.04
N CYS A 146 17.56 1.82 0.79
CA CYS A 146 17.51 2.87 -0.22
C CYS A 146 18.22 4.15 0.23
N ILE A 147 18.44 4.30 1.54
CA ILE A 147 19.10 5.41 2.23
C ILE A 147 20.02 4.89 3.34
#